data_a16e9b332b4f117c2610ce7ad2229285
#
_entry.id   a16e9b332b4f117c2610ce7ad2229285
#
_cell.length_a   1.000
_cell.length_b   1.000
_cell.length_c   1.000
_cell.angle_alpha   90.00
_cell.angle_beta   90.00
_cell.angle_gamma   90.00
#
_symmetry.space_group_name_H-M   'P 1'
#
loop_
_entity.id
_entity.type
_entity.pdbx_description
1 polymer ?
#
loop_
_entity_poly.entity_id
_entity_poly.type
_entity_poly.pdbx_seq_one_letter_code
_entity_poly.pdbx_strand_id
1 'polypeptide(L)'
;MKFIRYFHKILTLILFVLILTQCSEKNSREYVKEGLEHLNNEQYDSARKSFLKAIEKDTNNAEGYYGLGGIYNYEKNFEEAERAFKAVLKIDPTHHNAWYSLGFTYELMGKKDEAEESYKKYRRLKGEIDSLINQEKH
;
A
#
# COMPACT_ATOMS: atom_id res chain seq x y z
N MET A 1 -14.77 14.52 54.52
CA MET A 1 -15.70 14.03 53.50
C MET A 1 -15.71 14.85 52.19
N LYS A 2 -15.55 16.17 52.20
CA LYS A 2 -15.54 16.98 50.95
C LYS A 2 -14.32 16.71 50.04
N PHE A 3 -13.15 16.43 50.63
CA PHE A 3 -11.89 16.18 49.91
C PHE A 3 -11.95 14.90 49.02
N ILE A 4 -12.58 13.86 49.51
CA ILE A 4 -12.74 12.58 48.76
C ILE A 4 -13.64 12.77 47.57
N ARG A 5 -14.69 13.58 47.65
CA ARG A 5 -15.58 13.89 46.52
C ARG A 5 -14.87 14.71 45.42
N TYR A 6 -13.98 15.63 45.79
CA TYR A 6 -13.20 16.40 44.83
C TYR A 6 -12.17 15.51 44.14
N PHE A 7 -11.51 14.65 44.89
CA PHE A 7 -10.55 13.70 44.32
C PHE A 7 -11.19 12.74 43.30
N HIS A 8 -12.37 12.20 43.60
CA HIS A 8 -13.12 11.37 42.65
C HIS A 8 -13.50 12.13 41.39
N LYS A 9 -13.96 13.35 41.48
CA LYS A 9 -14.32 14.19 40.33
C LYS A 9 -13.11 14.50 39.43
N ILE A 10 -11.95 14.79 40.06
CA ILE A 10 -10.71 15.04 39.31
C ILE A 10 -10.24 13.75 38.63
N LEU A 11 -10.26 12.62 39.34
CA LEU A 11 -9.88 11.33 38.78
C LEU A 11 -10.77 10.90 37.61
N THR A 12 -12.09 11.09 37.74
CA THR A 12 -13.03 10.80 36.65
C THR A 12 -12.85 11.74 35.44
N LEU A 13 -12.52 13.02 35.70
CA LEU A 13 -12.21 13.97 34.62
C LEU A 13 -10.92 13.60 33.90
N ILE A 14 -9.87 13.21 34.64
CA ILE A 14 -8.61 12.73 34.05
C ILE A 14 -8.84 11.45 33.23
N LEU A 15 -9.59 10.48 33.76
CA LEU A 15 -9.94 9.27 33.02
C LEU A 15 -10.74 9.59 31.75
N PHE A 16 -11.69 10.53 31.82
CA PHE A 16 -12.48 10.95 30.68
C PHE A 16 -11.63 11.64 29.62
N VAL A 17 -10.68 12.51 30.03
CA VAL A 17 -9.72 13.15 29.12
C VAL A 17 -8.79 12.11 28.49
N LEU A 18 -8.31 11.11 29.24
CA LEU A 18 -7.50 10.01 28.71
C LEU A 18 -8.25 9.15 27.69
N ILE A 19 -9.56 8.96 27.87
CA ILE A 19 -10.40 8.24 26.90
C ILE A 19 -10.61 9.06 25.62
N LEU A 20 -10.74 10.39 25.74
CA LEU A 20 -10.89 11.29 24.59
C LEU A 20 -9.59 11.46 23.78
N THR A 21 -8.43 11.20 24.38
CA THR A 21 -7.12 11.26 23.70
C THR A 21 -6.72 9.94 23.03
N GLN A 22 -7.56 8.91 23.06
CA GLN A 22 -7.38 7.75 22.20
C GLN A 22 -7.73 8.14 20.76
N CYS A 23 -6.93 9.02 20.15
CA CYS A 23 -6.80 9.05 18.69
C CYS A 23 -6.38 7.63 18.31
N SER A 24 -7.31 6.84 17.77
CA SER A 24 -7.00 5.56 17.17
C SER A 24 -5.97 5.83 16.07
N GLU A 25 -4.71 5.49 16.35
CA GLU A 25 -3.65 5.65 15.37
C GLU A 25 -3.99 4.79 14.17
N LYS A 26 -4.04 5.40 12.97
CA LYS A 26 -4.37 4.68 11.74
C LYS A 26 -3.42 3.50 11.56
N ASN A 27 -3.98 2.36 11.18
CA ASN A 27 -3.19 1.19 10.81
C ASN A 27 -2.72 1.28 9.35
N SER A 28 -1.87 0.34 8.95
CA SER A 28 -1.29 0.30 7.60
C SER A 28 -2.36 0.28 6.49
N ARG A 29 -3.44 -0.48 6.66
CA ARG A 29 -4.53 -0.58 5.66
C ARG A 29 -5.31 0.71 5.51
N GLU A 30 -5.52 1.46 6.60
CA GLU A 30 -6.19 2.76 6.57
C GLU A 30 -5.36 3.78 5.80
N TYR A 31 -4.04 3.75 5.95
CA TYR A 31 -3.14 4.59 5.16
C TYR A 31 -3.13 4.20 3.67
N VAL A 32 -3.20 2.90 3.33
CA VAL A 32 -3.37 2.47 1.94
C VAL A 32 -4.67 3.03 1.35
N LYS A 33 -5.79 2.88 2.08
CA LYS A 33 -7.09 3.42 1.64
C LYS A 33 -7.02 4.93 1.39
N GLU A 34 -6.44 5.69 2.31
CA GLU A 34 -6.22 7.13 2.17
C GLU A 34 -5.34 7.46 0.95
N GLY A 35 -4.27 6.69 0.73
CA GLY A 35 -3.42 6.84 -0.45
C GLY A 35 -4.18 6.64 -1.76
N LEU A 36 -5.04 5.62 -1.83
CA LEU A 36 -5.89 5.36 -2.99
C LEU A 36 -6.95 6.47 -3.21
N GLU A 37 -7.53 7.01 -2.14
CA GLU A 37 -8.44 8.15 -2.22
C GLU A 37 -7.74 9.40 -2.77
N HIS A 38 -6.50 9.66 -2.33
CA HIS A 38 -5.69 10.73 -2.87
C HIS A 38 -5.32 10.52 -4.35
N LEU A 39 -5.01 9.28 -4.77
CA LEU A 39 -4.76 8.97 -6.19
C LEU A 39 -6.00 9.24 -7.05
N ASN A 40 -7.19 8.84 -6.59
CA ASN A 40 -8.43 9.09 -7.30
C ASN A 40 -8.73 10.59 -7.47
N ASN A 41 -8.19 11.42 -6.59
CA ASN A 41 -8.29 12.89 -6.64
C ASN A 41 -7.06 13.56 -7.29
N GLU A 42 -6.17 12.79 -7.92
CA GLU A 42 -4.93 13.24 -8.57
C GLU A 42 -3.96 13.98 -7.61
N GLN A 43 -4.08 13.70 -6.31
CA GLN A 43 -3.27 14.30 -5.25
C GLN A 43 -2.01 13.44 -4.99
N TYR A 44 -1.11 13.36 -5.96
CA TYR A 44 0.04 12.43 -5.95
C TYR A 44 0.96 12.58 -4.75
N ASP A 45 1.25 13.81 -4.31
CA ASP A 45 2.11 14.05 -3.12
C ASP A 45 1.44 13.57 -1.82
N SER A 46 0.14 13.74 -1.69
CA SER A 46 -0.62 13.26 -0.53
C SER A 46 -0.72 11.73 -0.55
N ALA A 47 -0.99 11.15 -1.71
CA ALA A 47 -1.01 9.70 -1.90
C ALA A 47 0.34 9.07 -1.52
N ARG A 48 1.45 9.63 -1.98
CA ARG A 48 2.80 9.19 -1.62
C ARG A 48 3.03 9.20 -0.12
N LYS A 49 2.66 10.28 0.57
CA LYS A 49 2.79 10.38 2.04
C LYS A 49 1.98 9.29 2.74
N SER A 50 0.76 9.02 2.28
CA SER A 50 -0.09 7.98 2.87
C SER A 50 0.49 6.57 2.63
N PHE A 51 0.98 6.25 1.43
CA PHE A 51 1.63 4.96 1.17
C PHE A 51 2.93 4.78 1.96
N LEU A 52 3.74 5.83 2.12
CA LEU A 52 4.94 5.77 2.97
C LEU A 52 4.58 5.48 4.43
N LYS A 53 3.52 6.10 4.96
CA LYS A 53 3.01 5.80 6.31
C LYS A 53 2.48 4.36 6.42
N ALA A 54 1.82 3.84 5.36
CA ALA A 54 1.39 2.46 5.34
C ALA A 54 2.58 1.49 5.48
N ILE A 55 3.66 1.74 4.76
CA ILE A 55 4.90 0.95 4.80
C ILE A 55 5.63 1.12 6.15
N GLU A 56 5.63 2.33 6.73
CA GLU A 56 6.18 2.58 8.06
C GLU A 56 5.45 1.77 9.14
N LYS A 57 4.12 1.63 9.04
CA LYS A 57 3.30 0.82 9.95
C LYS A 57 3.42 -0.68 9.71
N ASP A 58 3.64 -1.09 8.48
CA ASP A 58 3.83 -2.49 8.08
C ASP A 58 4.78 -2.57 6.89
N THR A 59 6.02 -2.95 7.15
CA THR A 59 7.06 -3.06 6.12
C THR A 59 6.78 -4.14 5.06
N ASN A 60 5.81 -5.03 5.30
CA ASN A 60 5.34 -6.03 4.35
C ASN A 60 4.02 -5.61 3.66
N ASN A 61 3.69 -4.33 3.67
CA ASN A 61 2.52 -3.82 2.98
C ASN A 61 2.77 -3.71 1.46
N ALA A 62 2.40 -4.75 0.72
CA ALA A 62 2.59 -4.83 -0.74
C ALA A 62 1.81 -3.72 -1.48
N GLU A 63 0.59 -3.38 -1.03
CA GLU A 63 -0.23 -2.34 -1.65
C GLU A 63 0.40 -0.96 -1.52
N GLY A 64 1.04 -0.66 -0.39
CA GLY A 64 1.78 0.59 -0.20
C GLY A 64 2.93 0.74 -1.19
N TYR A 65 3.74 -0.32 -1.36
CA TYR A 65 4.80 -0.34 -2.39
C TYR A 65 4.24 -0.27 -3.80
N TYR A 66 3.14 -0.97 -4.08
CA TYR A 66 2.50 -0.95 -5.39
C TYR A 66 2.01 0.45 -5.77
N GLY A 67 1.37 1.15 -4.82
CA GLY A 67 0.93 2.53 -4.99
C GLY A 67 2.09 3.49 -5.24
N LEU A 68 3.20 3.35 -4.49
CA LEU A 68 4.42 4.14 -4.73
C LEU A 68 5.01 3.87 -6.10
N GLY A 69 5.07 2.62 -6.54
CA GLY A 69 5.57 2.25 -7.87
C GLY A 69 4.78 2.93 -8.99
N GLY A 70 3.45 2.98 -8.86
CA GLY A 70 2.59 3.69 -9.79
C GLY A 70 2.86 5.19 -9.84
N ILE A 71 3.01 5.83 -8.68
CA ILE A 71 3.33 7.26 -8.59
C ILE A 71 4.70 7.55 -9.23
N TYR A 72 5.71 6.74 -8.93
CA TYR A 72 7.05 6.93 -9.48
C TYR A 72 7.08 6.74 -11.01
N ASN A 73 6.34 5.80 -11.58
CA ASN A 73 6.19 5.68 -13.02
C ASN A 73 5.53 6.92 -13.64
N TYR A 74 4.49 7.44 -13.01
CA TYR A 74 3.83 8.67 -13.46
C TYR A 74 4.80 9.86 -13.48
N GLU A 75 5.66 9.98 -12.48
CA GLU A 75 6.70 11.01 -12.36
C GLU A 75 7.94 10.75 -13.21
N LYS A 76 7.98 9.64 -13.96
CA LYS A 76 9.13 9.18 -14.75
C LYS A 76 10.39 8.85 -13.92
N ASN A 77 10.20 8.57 -12.64
CA ASN A 77 11.23 8.11 -11.72
C ASN A 77 11.31 6.57 -11.81
N PHE A 78 11.77 6.06 -12.96
CA PHE A 78 11.66 4.65 -13.30
C PHE A 78 12.49 3.73 -12.40
N GLU A 79 13.64 4.17 -11.91
CA GLU A 79 14.47 3.42 -10.98
C GLU A 79 13.77 3.19 -9.63
N GLU A 80 13.09 4.21 -9.12
CA GLU A 80 12.28 4.13 -7.91
C GLU A 80 11.07 3.23 -8.11
N ALA A 81 10.42 3.33 -9.27
CA ALA A 81 9.29 2.46 -9.64
C ALA A 81 9.74 0.99 -9.71
N GLU A 82 10.87 0.69 -10.34
CA GLU A 82 11.47 -0.64 -10.39
C GLU A 82 11.69 -1.19 -8.97
N ARG A 83 12.31 -0.39 -8.08
CA ARG A 83 12.54 -0.79 -6.68
C ARG A 83 11.24 -1.09 -5.93
N ALA A 84 10.24 -0.24 -6.11
CA ALA A 84 8.95 -0.40 -5.46
C ALA A 84 8.22 -1.66 -5.93
N PHE A 85 8.14 -1.91 -7.24
CA PHE A 85 7.51 -3.14 -7.76
C PHE A 85 8.30 -4.41 -7.40
N LYS A 86 9.62 -4.35 -7.36
CA LYS A 86 10.43 -5.47 -6.84
C LYS A 86 10.18 -5.74 -5.36
N ALA A 87 9.92 -4.70 -4.55
CA ALA A 87 9.52 -4.89 -3.16
C ALA A 87 8.17 -5.60 -3.05
N VAL A 88 7.18 -5.22 -3.88
CA VAL A 88 5.91 -5.97 -3.97
C VAL A 88 6.16 -7.44 -4.26
N LEU A 89 6.96 -7.74 -5.27
CA LEU A 89 7.24 -9.12 -5.72
C LEU A 89 8.09 -9.94 -4.74
N LYS A 90 8.84 -9.28 -3.87
CA LYS A 90 9.53 -9.92 -2.75
C LYS A 90 8.55 -10.34 -1.65
N ILE A 91 7.50 -9.54 -1.41
CA ILE A 91 6.46 -9.81 -0.42
C ILE A 91 5.47 -10.85 -0.97
N ASP A 92 5.01 -10.64 -2.19
CA ASP A 92 4.08 -11.52 -2.91
C ASP A 92 4.57 -11.80 -4.35
N PRO A 93 5.31 -12.91 -4.55
CA PRO A 93 5.79 -13.30 -5.88
C PRO A 93 4.68 -13.62 -6.89
N THR A 94 3.44 -13.80 -6.42
CA THR A 94 2.27 -14.13 -7.26
C THR A 94 1.46 -12.90 -7.66
N HIS A 95 1.86 -11.72 -7.23
CA HIS A 95 1.20 -10.45 -7.55
C HIS A 95 1.35 -10.12 -9.05
N HIS A 96 0.45 -10.67 -9.86
CA HIS A 96 0.52 -10.58 -11.33
C HIS A 96 0.53 -9.14 -11.85
N ASN A 97 -0.25 -8.22 -11.23
CA ASN A 97 -0.24 -6.81 -11.63
C ASN A 97 1.12 -6.13 -11.37
N ALA A 98 1.86 -6.54 -10.33
CA ALA A 98 3.20 -6.00 -10.10
C ALA A 98 4.20 -6.49 -11.17
N TRP A 99 4.07 -7.73 -11.66
CA TRP A 99 4.84 -8.22 -12.79
C TRP A 99 4.54 -7.43 -14.07
N TYR A 100 3.27 -7.12 -14.34
CA TYR A 100 2.90 -6.28 -15.47
C TYR A 100 3.50 -4.87 -15.35
N SER A 101 3.33 -4.23 -14.18
CA SER A 101 3.82 -2.88 -13.93
C SER A 101 5.35 -2.79 -13.99
N LEU A 102 6.05 -3.82 -13.50
CA LEU A 102 7.51 -3.92 -13.62
C LEU A 102 7.94 -4.06 -15.07
N GLY A 103 7.25 -4.89 -15.87
CA GLY A 103 7.49 -5.02 -17.30
C GLY A 103 7.32 -3.69 -18.03
N PHE A 104 6.24 -2.96 -17.72
CA PHE A 104 6.00 -1.63 -18.26
C PHE A 104 7.10 -0.62 -17.86
N THR A 105 7.53 -0.66 -16.60
CA THR A 105 8.66 0.17 -16.14
C THR A 105 9.93 -0.13 -16.92
N TYR A 106 10.27 -1.39 -17.13
CA TYR A 106 11.42 -1.79 -17.93
C TYR A 106 11.31 -1.35 -19.40
N GLU A 107 10.12 -1.43 -19.97
CA GLU A 107 9.87 -0.93 -21.32
C GLU A 107 10.17 0.57 -21.44
N LEU A 108 9.69 1.37 -20.46
CA LEU A 108 9.98 2.81 -20.39
C LEU A 108 11.47 3.11 -20.20
N MET A 109 12.22 2.21 -19.55
CA MET A 109 13.68 2.29 -19.38
C MET A 109 14.45 1.78 -20.61
N GLY A 110 13.77 1.23 -21.62
CA GLY A 110 14.41 0.60 -22.79
C GLY A 110 15.02 -0.77 -22.52
N LYS A 111 14.76 -1.39 -21.36
CA LYS A 111 15.23 -2.71 -20.94
C LYS A 111 14.30 -3.80 -21.48
N LYS A 112 14.41 -4.10 -22.77
CA LYS A 112 13.45 -4.95 -23.50
C LYS A 112 13.40 -6.40 -23.01
N ASP A 113 14.54 -6.98 -22.70
CA ASP A 113 14.63 -8.38 -22.26
C ASP A 113 13.98 -8.57 -20.89
N GLU A 114 14.25 -7.66 -19.94
CA GLU A 114 13.66 -7.66 -18.61
C GLU A 114 12.16 -7.38 -18.66
N ALA A 115 11.72 -6.52 -19.59
CA ALA A 115 10.30 -6.25 -19.82
C ALA A 115 9.57 -7.51 -20.28
N GLU A 116 10.11 -8.22 -21.29
CA GLU A 116 9.52 -9.45 -21.82
C GLU A 116 9.47 -10.56 -20.75
N GLU A 117 10.52 -10.72 -19.95
CA GLU A 117 10.52 -11.69 -18.86
C GLU A 117 9.42 -11.38 -17.83
N SER A 118 9.26 -10.10 -17.47
CA SER A 118 8.23 -9.66 -16.52
C SER A 118 6.83 -9.89 -17.06
N TYR A 119 6.59 -9.58 -18.34
CA TYR A 119 5.31 -9.85 -19.01
C TYR A 119 5.03 -11.35 -19.15
N LYS A 120 6.05 -12.18 -19.34
CA LYS A 120 5.89 -13.64 -19.35
C LYS A 120 5.43 -14.16 -17.98
N LYS A 121 5.98 -13.65 -16.88
CA LYS A 121 5.51 -13.97 -15.52
C LYS A 121 4.06 -13.54 -15.30
N TYR A 122 3.72 -12.32 -15.70
CA TYR A 122 2.34 -11.82 -15.65
C TYR A 122 1.37 -12.74 -16.40
N ARG A 123 1.66 -13.09 -17.68
CA ARG A 123 0.79 -13.93 -18.50
C ARG A 123 0.58 -15.32 -17.88
N ARG A 124 1.65 -15.91 -17.35
CA ARG A 124 1.56 -17.21 -16.68
C ARG A 124 0.65 -17.16 -15.46
N LEU A 125 0.90 -16.25 -14.54
CA LEU A 125 0.11 -16.11 -13.31
C LEU A 125 -1.36 -15.78 -13.60
N LYS A 126 -1.60 -14.90 -14.56
CA LYS A 126 -2.96 -14.57 -14.98
C LYS A 126 -3.67 -15.77 -15.58
N GLY A 127 -3.01 -16.57 -16.43
CA GLY A 127 -3.57 -17.79 -17.00
C GLY A 127 -3.90 -18.85 -15.95
N GLU A 128 -3.09 -19.00 -14.92
CA GLU A 128 -3.36 -19.88 -13.77
C GLU A 128 -4.63 -19.43 -13.02
N ILE A 129 -4.79 -18.12 -12.77
CA ILE A 129 -5.97 -17.55 -12.10
C ILE A 129 -7.24 -17.75 -12.95
N ASP A 130 -7.16 -17.43 -14.26
CA ASP A 130 -8.29 -17.57 -15.18
C ASP A 130 -8.75 -19.03 -15.28
N SER A 131 -7.82 -19.98 -15.23
CA SER A 131 -8.08 -21.42 -15.22
C SER A 131 -8.83 -21.86 -13.95
N LEU A 132 -8.42 -21.39 -12.78
CA LEU A 132 -9.08 -21.67 -11.50
C LEU A 132 -10.52 -21.11 -11.46
N ILE A 133 -10.71 -19.87 -11.90
CA ILE A 133 -12.04 -19.24 -11.96
C ILE A 133 -12.99 -20.01 -12.87
N ASN A 134 -12.48 -20.58 -13.99
CA ASN A 134 -13.29 -21.36 -14.91
C ASN A 134 -13.66 -22.75 -14.36
N GLN A 135 -12.81 -23.34 -13.50
CA GLN A 135 -13.10 -24.62 -12.84
C GLN A 135 -14.20 -24.49 -11.77
N GLU A 136 -14.27 -23.35 -11.07
CA GLU A 136 -15.29 -23.10 -10.04
C GLU A 136 -16.70 -22.85 -10.63
N LYS A 137 -16.79 -22.56 -11.93
CA LYS A 137 -18.07 -22.29 -12.62
C LYS A 137 -18.77 -23.54 -13.18
N HIS A 138 -18.13 -24.69 -13.06
CA HIS A 138 -18.65 -25.99 -13.52
C HIS A 138 -18.86 -26.95 -12.35
#